data_db8e8724dd39e0734b682fe522d89ae3
#
_entry.id   db8e8724dd39e0734b682fe522d89ae3
#
_cell.length_a   1.000
_cell.length_b   1.000
_cell.length_c   1.000
_cell.angle_alpha   90.00
_cell.angle_beta   90.00
_cell.angle_gamma   90.00
#
_symmetry.space_group_name_H-M   'P 1'
#
loop_
_entity.id
_entity.type
_entity.pdbx_description
1 polymer ?
#
loop_
_entity_poly.entity_id
_entity_poly.type
_entity_poly.pdbx_seq_one_letter_code
_entity_poly.pdbx_strand_id
1 'polypeptide(L)'
;MSRHDPEPARASGPRLFCDLTQSWSDVGGGVRTYLLHKRRHILESTPHSHLMIIPGPRDEVVEEERAVTVSIASPHVPGSPHYRLMLRNRAVRAALERFRPDLIECQDAYNLPWAAIAHRRRHPDTALIAAYMTDFPTVYVERPLSSFLTRPVAGVLGRICYSYCGMLYRRFDSVFSLSENGGAAKLRSLGVAPVEVVPLGVELGEFGPERRDLRLRAKLGLTDEQPLLIYVGRLDGEKKPDVVVEAFRRLPEALGAKLVLLGEGPLKAEIAAIGDKRIVMPGYVKGRPELARWLATADVYVSAMADETFGVSIVEAQASGLPVVGVAAGAMIDRVTDATGRLGPVGDPSVMAANILKVWNSDRAEIREAARANALQFSWDSSMEALFGRVYPAAFERRRERQRGLTGAAVAAV
;
A
#
# COMPACT_ATOMS: atom_id res chain seq x y z
N MET A 1 -11.79 -37.99 -38.19
CA MET A 1 -11.55 -36.53 -38.05
C MET A 1 -12.71 -35.96 -37.26
N SER A 2 -12.55 -35.92 -35.96
CA SER A 2 -13.54 -35.34 -35.04
C SER A 2 -13.28 -33.85 -34.92
N ARG A 3 -14.24 -33.04 -35.35
CA ARG A 3 -14.22 -31.59 -35.21
C ARG A 3 -14.41 -31.31 -33.71
N HIS A 4 -13.38 -30.78 -33.06
CA HIS A 4 -13.54 -30.16 -31.78
C HIS A 4 -14.25 -28.81 -31.99
N ASP A 5 -15.56 -28.79 -31.68
CA ASP A 5 -16.29 -27.54 -31.54
C ASP A 5 -15.68 -26.76 -30.35
N PRO A 6 -15.43 -25.45 -30.52
CA PRO A 6 -14.96 -24.65 -29.40
C PRO A 6 -16.04 -24.58 -28.33
N GLU A 7 -15.71 -25.04 -27.15
CA GLU A 7 -16.55 -24.94 -25.95
C GLU A 7 -17.02 -23.49 -25.76
N PRO A 8 -18.34 -23.23 -25.60
CA PRO A 8 -18.82 -21.85 -25.47
C PRO A 8 -18.23 -21.22 -24.22
N ALA A 9 -17.71 -20.01 -24.35
CA ALA A 9 -17.16 -19.21 -23.28
C ALA A 9 -18.04 -19.27 -22.03
N ARG A 10 -17.48 -19.59 -20.87
CA ARG A 10 -18.12 -19.48 -19.54
C ARG A 10 -18.49 -18.01 -19.27
N ALA A 11 -19.58 -17.52 -19.85
CA ALA A 11 -19.89 -16.08 -19.87
C ALA A 11 -20.68 -15.56 -18.66
N SER A 12 -21.21 -16.42 -17.77
CA SER A 12 -22.12 -15.96 -16.69
C SER A 12 -22.11 -16.76 -15.38
N GLY A 13 -21.15 -17.64 -15.14
CA GLY A 13 -21.08 -18.47 -13.92
C GLY A 13 -20.12 -17.92 -12.84
N PRO A 14 -20.13 -18.52 -11.64
CA PRO A 14 -19.14 -18.27 -10.60
C PRO A 14 -17.71 -18.46 -11.12
N ARG A 15 -16.80 -17.56 -10.74
CA ARG A 15 -15.37 -17.55 -11.15
C ARG A 15 -14.47 -17.78 -9.96
N LEU A 16 -13.29 -18.32 -10.22
CA LEU A 16 -12.24 -18.44 -9.23
C LEU A 16 -11.20 -17.31 -9.41
N PHE A 17 -11.13 -16.42 -8.44
CA PHE A 17 -10.12 -15.34 -8.39
C PHE A 17 -8.93 -15.78 -7.53
N CYS A 18 -7.72 -15.60 -8.04
CA CYS A 18 -6.50 -15.98 -7.36
C CYS A 18 -5.66 -14.76 -7.02
N ASP A 19 -5.27 -14.65 -5.75
CA ASP A 19 -4.20 -13.75 -5.31
C ASP A 19 -2.91 -14.52 -5.15
N LEU A 20 -1.87 -14.02 -5.79
CA LEU A 20 -0.53 -14.60 -5.78
C LEU A 20 0.44 -13.57 -5.22
N THR A 21 0.86 -13.75 -3.97
CA THR A 21 1.72 -12.77 -3.28
C THR A 21 2.86 -13.42 -2.51
N GLN A 22 3.97 -12.71 -2.45
CA GLN A 22 5.09 -12.93 -1.55
C GLN A 22 5.02 -12.01 -0.32
N SER A 23 4.29 -10.91 -0.43
CA SER A 23 4.17 -9.85 0.58
C SER A 23 3.15 -10.20 1.66
N TRP A 24 3.27 -11.40 2.21
CA TRP A 24 2.43 -11.90 3.31
C TRP A 24 3.22 -11.94 4.62
N SER A 25 2.64 -11.39 5.69
CA SER A 25 3.20 -11.42 7.04
C SER A 25 2.13 -11.79 8.06
N ASP A 26 2.46 -12.69 9.01
CA ASP A 26 1.54 -13.13 10.05
C ASP A 26 1.20 -12.03 11.07
N VAL A 27 2.08 -11.04 11.20
CA VAL A 27 1.91 -9.92 12.16
C VAL A 27 1.16 -8.71 11.58
N GLY A 28 0.78 -8.74 10.29
CA GLY A 28 0.05 -7.65 9.64
C GLY A 28 0.75 -7.13 8.39
N GLY A 29 0.29 -5.97 7.90
CA GLY A 29 0.79 -5.29 6.70
C GLY A 29 -0.31 -4.97 5.70
N GLY A 30 -0.09 -3.93 4.89
CA GLY A 30 -1.11 -3.41 3.95
C GLY A 30 -1.60 -4.45 2.96
N VAL A 31 -0.70 -5.25 2.37
CA VAL A 31 -1.06 -6.31 1.41
C VAL A 31 -1.93 -7.39 2.08
N ARG A 32 -1.54 -7.88 3.27
CA ARG A 32 -2.34 -8.87 4.00
C ARG A 32 -3.74 -8.34 4.32
N THR A 33 -3.84 -7.12 4.82
CA THR A 33 -5.11 -6.48 5.15
C THR A 33 -5.99 -6.36 3.89
N TYR A 34 -5.43 -5.89 2.77
CA TYR A 34 -6.12 -5.82 1.49
C TYR A 34 -6.67 -7.20 1.04
N LEU A 35 -5.85 -8.24 1.10
CA LEU A 35 -6.25 -9.59 0.67
C LEU A 35 -7.37 -10.17 1.55
N LEU A 36 -7.35 -9.91 2.84
CA LEU A 36 -8.40 -10.38 3.76
C LEU A 36 -9.72 -9.64 3.52
N HIS A 37 -9.71 -8.33 3.31
CA HIS A 37 -10.90 -7.55 2.95
C HIS A 37 -11.43 -7.97 1.58
N LYS A 38 -10.57 -8.18 0.60
CA LYS A 38 -10.98 -8.68 -0.72
C LYS A 38 -11.61 -10.07 -0.63
N ARG A 39 -11.01 -11.00 0.14
CA ARG A 39 -11.60 -12.32 0.39
C ARG A 39 -12.99 -12.20 1.00
N ARG A 40 -13.14 -11.39 2.03
CA ARG A 40 -14.44 -11.13 2.66
C ARG A 40 -15.46 -10.63 1.63
N HIS A 41 -15.11 -9.61 0.86
CA HIS A 41 -15.99 -9.07 -0.19
C HIS A 41 -16.38 -10.12 -1.23
N ILE A 42 -15.44 -10.94 -1.71
CA ILE A 42 -15.73 -12.02 -2.66
C ILE A 42 -16.74 -13.00 -2.08
N LEU A 43 -16.56 -13.43 -0.84
CA LEU A 43 -17.38 -14.45 -0.21
C LEU A 43 -18.76 -13.94 0.22
N GLU A 44 -18.86 -12.70 0.67
CA GLU A 44 -20.10 -12.12 1.20
C GLU A 44 -20.93 -11.41 0.13
N SER A 45 -20.27 -10.78 -0.86
CA SER A 45 -20.95 -9.88 -1.81
C SER A 45 -20.98 -10.38 -3.25
N THR A 46 -20.37 -11.55 -3.55
CA THR A 46 -20.32 -12.09 -4.92
C THR A 46 -20.56 -13.61 -4.93
N PRO A 47 -20.97 -14.20 -6.07
CA PRO A 47 -21.07 -15.65 -6.21
C PRO A 47 -19.70 -16.34 -6.45
N HIS A 48 -18.61 -15.61 -6.46
CA HIS A 48 -17.29 -16.09 -6.85
C HIS A 48 -16.55 -16.81 -5.72
N SER A 49 -15.47 -17.52 -6.07
CA SER A 49 -14.58 -18.22 -5.15
C SER A 49 -13.22 -17.53 -5.11
N HIS A 50 -12.51 -17.72 -4.03
CA HIS A 50 -11.22 -17.07 -3.80
C HIS A 50 -10.10 -18.05 -3.46
N LEU A 51 -9.02 -18.02 -4.24
CA LEU A 51 -7.76 -18.73 -4.00
C LEU A 51 -6.70 -17.73 -3.54
N MET A 52 -6.01 -18.01 -2.44
CA MET A 52 -4.77 -17.32 -2.07
C MET A 52 -3.59 -18.28 -2.17
N ILE A 53 -2.53 -17.88 -2.85
CA ILE A 53 -1.25 -18.59 -2.86
C ILE A 53 -0.24 -17.68 -2.16
N ILE A 54 0.19 -18.09 -0.96
CA ILE A 54 1.00 -17.30 -0.03
C ILE A 54 2.22 -18.06 0.45
N PRO A 55 3.30 -17.40 0.90
CA PRO A 55 4.39 -18.07 1.57
C PRO A 55 3.96 -18.54 2.96
N GLY A 56 4.44 -19.71 3.36
CA GLY A 56 4.17 -20.29 4.68
C GLY A 56 5.35 -21.02 5.27
N PRO A 57 5.24 -21.53 6.52
CA PRO A 57 6.26 -22.33 7.15
C PRO A 57 6.36 -23.74 6.54
N ARG A 58 5.28 -24.25 5.96
CA ARG A 58 5.16 -25.58 5.33
C ARG A 58 4.24 -25.51 4.11
N ASP A 59 4.29 -26.55 3.29
CA ASP A 59 3.30 -26.74 2.22
C ASP A 59 2.00 -27.20 2.87
N GLU A 60 0.92 -26.44 2.63
CA GLU A 60 -0.39 -26.71 3.20
C GLU A 60 -1.48 -26.19 2.25
N VAL A 61 -2.58 -26.92 2.17
CA VAL A 61 -3.77 -26.49 1.44
C VAL A 61 -4.95 -26.56 2.40
N VAL A 62 -5.56 -25.40 2.63
CA VAL A 62 -6.78 -25.26 3.43
C VAL A 62 -7.90 -24.93 2.46
N GLU A 63 -8.90 -25.80 2.38
CA GLU A 63 -10.07 -25.65 1.51
C GLU A 63 -11.31 -25.44 2.37
N GLU A 64 -12.03 -24.37 2.08
CA GLU A 64 -13.33 -24.01 2.61
C GLU A 64 -14.33 -23.95 1.44
N GLU A 65 -15.61 -23.81 1.69
CA GLU A 65 -16.65 -23.89 0.66
C GLU A 65 -16.35 -23.11 -0.63
N ARG A 66 -15.97 -21.82 -0.49
CA ARG A 66 -15.63 -20.94 -1.63
C ARG A 66 -14.25 -20.25 -1.47
N ALA A 67 -13.45 -20.70 -0.51
CA ALA A 67 -12.15 -20.12 -0.23
C ALA A 67 -11.06 -21.19 -0.12
N VAL A 68 -9.98 -21.01 -0.83
CA VAL A 68 -8.81 -21.88 -0.76
C VAL A 68 -7.59 -21.06 -0.37
N THR A 69 -6.77 -21.60 0.53
CA THR A 69 -5.46 -21.01 0.84
C THR A 69 -4.39 -22.08 0.62
N VAL A 70 -3.46 -21.79 -0.26
CA VAL A 70 -2.28 -22.60 -0.53
C VAL A 70 -1.08 -21.91 0.08
N SER A 71 -0.55 -22.45 1.15
CA SER A 71 0.73 -22.04 1.74
C SER A 71 1.87 -22.82 1.10
N ILE A 72 2.91 -22.13 0.67
CA ILE A 72 4.12 -22.76 0.10
C ILE A 72 5.28 -22.55 1.04
N ALA A 73 5.93 -23.66 1.47
CA ALA A 73 7.08 -23.63 2.35
C ALA A 73 8.17 -22.68 1.83
N SER A 74 8.47 -21.67 2.61
CA SER A 74 9.33 -20.55 2.22
C SER A 74 10.25 -20.14 3.39
N PRO A 75 11.55 -19.95 3.18
CA PRO A 75 12.45 -19.46 4.22
C PRO A 75 12.13 -18.02 4.61
N HIS A 76 12.55 -17.62 5.80
CA HIS A 76 12.45 -16.20 6.22
C HIS A 76 13.36 -15.30 5.37
N VAL A 77 12.92 -14.07 5.17
CA VAL A 77 13.75 -13.03 4.55
C VAL A 77 14.84 -12.61 5.55
N PRO A 78 16.13 -12.63 5.18
CA PRO A 78 17.19 -12.15 6.05
C PRO A 78 16.94 -10.70 6.50
N GLY A 79 17.05 -10.45 7.82
CA GLY A 79 16.77 -9.13 8.41
C GLY A 79 15.28 -8.75 8.54
N SER A 80 14.35 -9.60 8.07
CA SER A 80 12.91 -9.36 8.15
C SER A 80 12.16 -10.64 8.55
N PRO A 81 12.21 -11.04 9.83
CA PRO A 81 11.72 -12.35 10.29
C PRO A 81 10.22 -12.57 10.12
N HIS A 82 9.46 -11.51 9.89
CA HIS A 82 8.01 -11.57 9.67
C HIS A 82 7.62 -11.85 8.20
N TYR A 83 8.60 -11.83 7.28
CA TYR A 83 8.37 -12.10 5.86
C TYR A 83 9.12 -13.35 5.43
N ARG A 84 8.59 -14.03 4.41
CA ARG A 84 9.17 -15.25 3.83
C ARG A 84 9.41 -15.07 2.34
N LEU A 85 10.41 -15.74 1.80
CA LEU A 85 10.83 -15.64 0.41
C LEU A 85 10.35 -16.86 -0.38
N MET A 86 9.29 -16.68 -1.18
CA MET A 86 8.70 -17.74 -2.00
C MET A 86 9.48 -17.92 -3.31
N LEU A 87 10.46 -18.84 -3.32
CA LEU A 87 11.30 -19.13 -4.48
C LEU A 87 10.87 -20.39 -5.24
N ARG A 88 9.96 -21.19 -4.70
CA ARG A 88 9.53 -22.47 -5.25
C ARG A 88 8.50 -22.32 -6.36
N ASN A 89 8.91 -21.72 -7.51
CA ASN A 89 8.03 -21.48 -8.65
C ASN A 89 7.35 -22.74 -9.20
N ARG A 90 7.97 -23.94 -9.02
CA ARG A 90 7.34 -25.20 -9.42
C ARG A 90 6.10 -25.50 -8.57
N ALA A 91 6.16 -25.28 -7.27
CA ALA A 91 5.01 -25.46 -6.36
C ALA A 91 3.88 -24.44 -6.69
N VAL A 92 4.23 -23.18 -6.95
CA VAL A 92 3.27 -22.17 -7.40
C VAL A 92 2.57 -22.60 -8.69
N ARG A 93 3.33 -23.06 -9.70
CA ARG A 93 2.75 -23.52 -10.97
C ARG A 93 1.87 -24.76 -10.79
N ALA A 94 2.25 -25.67 -9.90
CA ALA A 94 1.43 -26.86 -9.59
C ALA A 94 0.11 -26.47 -8.94
N ALA A 95 0.11 -25.49 -8.02
CA ALA A 95 -1.10 -24.95 -7.43
C ALA A 95 -2.00 -24.26 -8.49
N LEU A 96 -1.45 -23.41 -9.34
CA LEU A 96 -2.18 -22.77 -10.43
C LEU A 96 -2.78 -23.80 -11.41
N GLU A 97 -2.03 -24.85 -11.74
CA GLU A 97 -2.49 -25.93 -12.61
C GLU A 97 -3.63 -26.77 -11.99
N ARG A 98 -3.52 -27.03 -10.67
CA ARG A 98 -4.56 -27.75 -9.90
C ARG A 98 -5.88 -26.99 -9.87
N PHE A 99 -5.83 -25.69 -9.56
CA PHE A 99 -7.05 -24.90 -9.31
C PHE A 99 -7.57 -24.14 -10.53
N ARG A 100 -6.77 -23.89 -11.55
CA ARG A 100 -7.10 -23.21 -12.82
C ARG A 100 -7.96 -21.96 -12.63
N PRO A 101 -7.43 -20.92 -11.98
CA PRO A 101 -8.17 -19.69 -11.73
C PRO A 101 -8.52 -18.94 -13.03
N ASP A 102 -9.70 -18.31 -13.03
CA ASP A 102 -10.15 -17.44 -14.14
C ASP A 102 -9.40 -16.12 -14.20
N LEU A 103 -8.89 -15.67 -13.04
CA LEU A 103 -8.11 -14.43 -12.89
C LEU A 103 -7.01 -14.64 -11.86
N ILE A 104 -5.81 -14.16 -12.15
CA ILE A 104 -4.68 -14.13 -11.22
C ILE A 104 -4.27 -12.68 -11.02
N GLU A 105 -4.29 -12.22 -9.77
CA GLU A 105 -3.75 -10.92 -9.36
C GLU A 105 -2.41 -11.13 -8.64
N CYS A 106 -1.38 -10.43 -9.10
CA CYS A 106 -0.04 -10.46 -8.51
C CYS A 106 0.25 -9.14 -7.80
N GLN A 107 0.63 -9.19 -6.52
CA GLN A 107 0.95 -8.01 -5.72
C GLN A 107 2.44 -7.67 -5.70
N ASP A 108 3.27 -8.49 -6.30
CA ASP A 108 4.72 -8.37 -6.28
C ASP A 108 5.31 -8.33 -7.70
N ALA A 109 6.49 -7.71 -7.85
CA ALA A 109 7.20 -7.62 -9.14
C ALA A 109 8.34 -8.66 -9.30
N TYR A 110 8.46 -9.63 -8.37
CA TYR A 110 9.59 -10.59 -8.37
C TYR A 110 9.39 -11.74 -9.36
N ASN A 111 9.48 -12.97 -8.86
CA ASN A 111 9.39 -14.20 -9.63
C ASN A 111 7.94 -14.68 -9.87
N LEU A 112 7.00 -14.34 -8.99
CA LEU A 112 5.63 -14.84 -9.03
C LEU A 112 4.86 -14.41 -10.29
N PRO A 113 4.96 -13.16 -10.78
CA PRO A 113 4.35 -12.75 -12.04
C PRO A 113 4.74 -13.64 -13.23
N TRP A 114 5.96 -14.15 -13.25
CA TRP A 114 6.41 -15.06 -14.30
C TRP A 114 5.75 -16.44 -14.21
N ALA A 115 5.39 -16.89 -13.01
CA ALA A 115 4.60 -18.12 -12.85
C ALA A 115 3.17 -17.92 -13.39
N ALA A 116 2.54 -16.78 -13.12
CA ALA A 116 1.22 -16.40 -13.65
C ALA A 116 1.26 -16.27 -15.20
N ILE A 117 2.26 -15.60 -15.74
CA ILE A 117 2.45 -15.48 -17.21
C ILE A 117 2.64 -16.86 -17.86
N ALA A 118 3.43 -17.75 -17.24
CA ALA A 118 3.64 -19.10 -17.74
C ALA A 118 2.36 -19.95 -17.66
N HIS A 119 1.53 -19.77 -16.63
CA HIS A 119 0.22 -20.40 -16.51
C HIS A 119 -0.70 -19.95 -17.64
N ARG A 120 -0.85 -18.62 -17.87
CA ARG A 120 -1.68 -18.08 -18.95
C ARG A 120 -1.30 -18.57 -20.34
N ARG A 121 -0.01 -18.86 -20.60
CA ARG A 121 0.40 -19.43 -21.89
C ARG A 121 -0.23 -20.81 -22.18
N ARG A 122 -0.54 -21.58 -21.13
CA ARG A 122 -1.21 -22.88 -21.21
C ARG A 122 -2.73 -22.76 -21.10
N HIS A 123 -3.18 -21.75 -20.35
CA HIS A 123 -4.59 -21.45 -20.08
C HIS A 123 -4.89 -20.02 -20.55
N PRO A 124 -5.08 -19.79 -21.87
CA PRO A 124 -5.27 -18.43 -22.43
C PRO A 124 -6.53 -17.71 -21.90
N ASP A 125 -7.45 -18.46 -21.29
CA ASP A 125 -8.66 -17.95 -20.64
C ASP A 125 -8.42 -17.30 -19.28
N THR A 126 -7.24 -17.44 -18.70
CA THR A 126 -6.89 -16.77 -17.43
C THR A 126 -6.56 -15.29 -17.71
N ALA A 127 -7.25 -14.38 -17.02
CA ALA A 127 -6.91 -12.95 -16.98
C ALA A 127 -5.79 -12.70 -15.98
N LEU A 128 -4.89 -11.76 -16.26
CA LEU A 128 -3.80 -11.37 -15.37
C LEU A 128 -3.92 -9.91 -14.97
N ILE A 129 -3.87 -9.64 -13.67
CA ILE A 129 -3.81 -8.31 -13.09
C ILE A 129 -2.53 -8.16 -12.26
N ALA A 130 -1.89 -7.02 -12.36
CA ALA A 130 -0.80 -6.63 -11.46
C ALA A 130 -1.23 -5.49 -10.55
N ALA A 131 -0.99 -5.65 -9.25
CA ALA A 131 -1.19 -4.63 -8.24
C ALA A 131 0.14 -4.00 -7.85
N TYR A 132 0.34 -2.73 -8.18
CA TYR A 132 1.53 -1.99 -7.78
C TYR A 132 1.33 -1.37 -6.40
N MET A 133 1.59 -2.17 -5.37
CA MET A 133 1.38 -1.79 -3.96
C MET A 133 2.65 -1.29 -3.27
N THR A 134 3.81 -1.58 -3.84
CA THR A 134 5.12 -1.17 -3.34
C THR A 134 5.99 -0.71 -4.50
N ASP A 135 6.74 0.36 -4.31
CA ASP A 135 7.75 0.80 -5.28
C ASP A 135 8.98 -0.12 -5.19
N PHE A 136 8.85 -1.29 -5.84
CA PHE A 136 9.86 -2.34 -5.83
C PHE A 136 11.27 -1.85 -6.16
N PRO A 137 11.51 -1.09 -7.26
CA PRO A 137 12.85 -0.63 -7.59
C PRO A 137 13.47 0.25 -6.50
N THR A 138 12.71 1.18 -5.95
CA THR A 138 13.19 2.07 -4.90
C THR A 138 13.44 1.34 -3.59
N VAL A 139 12.48 0.54 -3.12
CA VAL A 139 12.53 -0.08 -1.78
C VAL A 139 13.54 -1.23 -1.70
N TYR A 140 13.60 -2.08 -2.74
CA TYR A 140 14.36 -3.33 -2.69
C TYR A 140 15.67 -3.29 -3.48
N VAL A 141 15.89 -2.27 -4.32
CA VAL A 141 17.09 -2.17 -5.14
C VAL A 141 17.86 -0.89 -4.85
N GLU A 142 17.27 0.25 -5.11
CA GLU A 142 17.98 1.53 -5.04
C GLU A 142 18.44 1.86 -3.62
N ARG A 143 17.57 1.75 -2.63
CA ARG A 143 17.89 2.05 -1.22
C ARG A 143 18.93 1.10 -0.62
N PRO A 144 18.78 -0.25 -0.67
CA PRO A 144 19.80 -1.13 -0.14
C PRO A 144 21.16 -0.93 -0.81
N LEU A 145 21.16 -0.72 -2.13
CA LEU A 145 22.41 -0.51 -2.86
C LEU A 145 23.05 0.86 -2.59
N SER A 146 22.27 1.90 -2.29
CA SER A 146 22.81 3.22 -1.98
C SER A 146 23.62 3.27 -0.68
N SER A 147 23.49 2.25 0.20
CA SER A 147 24.33 2.11 1.39
C SER A 147 25.71 1.50 1.10
N PHE A 148 25.88 0.82 -0.04
CA PHE A 148 27.11 0.13 -0.43
C PHE A 148 27.74 0.69 -1.71
N LEU A 149 26.96 1.34 -2.56
CA LEU A 149 27.40 1.88 -3.85
C LEU A 149 27.26 3.41 -3.89
N THR A 150 27.97 4.03 -4.81
CA THR A 150 27.78 5.47 -5.04
C THR A 150 26.38 5.75 -5.58
N ARG A 151 25.81 6.92 -5.22
CA ARG A 151 24.47 7.34 -5.67
C ARG A 151 24.22 7.20 -7.18
N PRO A 152 25.19 7.59 -8.08
CA PRO A 152 24.98 7.42 -9.51
C PRO A 152 24.79 5.96 -9.94
N VAL A 153 25.57 5.03 -9.36
CA VAL A 153 25.48 3.60 -9.70
C VAL A 153 24.17 3.01 -9.20
N ALA A 154 23.77 3.32 -7.97
CA ALA A 154 22.46 2.90 -7.43
C ALA A 154 21.31 3.43 -8.31
N GLY A 155 21.37 4.67 -8.78
CA GLY A 155 20.37 5.24 -9.67
C GLY A 155 20.32 4.61 -11.07
N VAL A 156 21.44 4.13 -11.61
CA VAL A 156 21.45 3.34 -12.88
C VAL A 156 20.75 2.00 -12.68
N LEU A 157 21.07 1.29 -11.59
CA LEU A 157 20.43 0.02 -11.27
C LEU A 157 18.92 0.19 -11.00
N GLY A 158 18.54 1.27 -10.32
CA GLY A 158 17.13 1.64 -10.15
C GLY A 158 16.41 1.80 -11.50
N ARG A 159 17.00 2.52 -12.46
CA ARG A 159 16.43 2.69 -13.82
C ARG A 159 16.29 1.36 -14.57
N ILE A 160 17.26 0.46 -14.44
CA ILE A 160 17.17 -0.89 -15.02
C ILE A 160 15.99 -1.65 -14.42
N CYS A 161 15.81 -1.57 -13.10
CA CYS A 161 14.68 -2.22 -12.42
C CYS A 161 13.32 -1.59 -12.79
N TYR A 162 13.24 -0.28 -12.99
CA TYR A 162 12.05 0.35 -13.53
C TYR A 162 11.74 -0.11 -14.96
N SER A 163 12.75 -0.24 -15.82
CA SER A 163 12.58 -0.79 -17.16
C SER A 163 12.09 -2.23 -17.13
N TYR A 164 12.60 -3.03 -16.18
CA TYR A 164 12.11 -4.39 -15.92
C TYR A 164 10.63 -4.38 -15.49
N CYS A 165 10.22 -3.51 -14.55
CA CYS A 165 8.83 -3.37 -14.14
C CYS A 165 7.93 -2.98 -15.33
N GLY A 166 8.34 -2.01 -16.15
CA GLY A 166 7.61 -1.65 -17.36
C GLY A 166 7.46 -2.82 -18.33
N MET A 167 8.55 -3.56 -18.59
CA MET A 167 8.53 -4.76 -19.41
C MET A 167 7.61 -5.85 -18.84
N LEU A 168 7.63 -6.05 -17.53
CA LEU A 168 6.83 -7.06 -16.84
C LEU A 168 5.34 -6.72 -16.91
N TYR A 169 4.98 -5.51 -16.47
CA TYR A 169 3.58 -5.09 -16.30
C TYR A 169 2.84 -4.91 -17.62
N ARG A 170 3.54 -4.57 -18.74
CA ARG A 170 2.95 -4.60 -20.08
C ARG A 170 2.45 -5.97 -20.52
N ARG A 171 2.80 -7.05 -19.82
CA ARG A 171 2.31 -8.40 -20.09
C ARG A 171 0.99 -8.71 -19.38
N PHE A 172 0.49 -7.83 -18.55
CA PHE A 172 -0.75 -8.02 -17.82
C PHE A 172 -1.95 -7.44 -18.58
N ASP A 173 -3.12 -7.98 -18.34
CA ASP A 173 -4.35 -7.51 -19.00
C ASP A 173 -4.84 -6.20 -18.37
N SER A 174 -4.58 -5.99 -17.05
CA SER A 174 -4.79 -4.73 -16.36
C SER A 174 -3.73 -4.55 -15.27
N VAL A 175 -3.42 -3.31 -14.95
CA VAL A 175 -2.53 -2.94 -13.86
C VAL A 175 -3.21 -1.87 -13.03
N PHE A 176 -3.10 -1.94 -11.70
CA PHE A 176 -3.53 -0.84 -10.86
C PHE A 176 -2.46 -0.43 -9.85
N SER A 177 -2.53 0.82 -9.42
CA SER A 177 -1.74 1.39 -8.34
C SER A 177 -2.65 1.99 -7.28
N LEU A 178 -2.13 2.18 -6.08
CA LEU A 178 -2.89 2.68 -4.94
C LEU A 178 -3.13 4.20 -4.97
N SER A 179 -2.37 4.92 -5.81
CA SER A 179 -2.48 6.36 -5.97
C SER A 179 -1.91 6.81 -7.32
N GLU A 180 -2.25 8.02 -7.74
CA GLU A 180 -1.73 8.58 -8.99
C GLU A 180 -0.23 8.86 -8.88
N ASN A 181 0.16 9.68 -7.90
CA ASN A 181 1.55 10.12 -7.74
C ASN A 181 2.44 9.08 -7.04
N GLY A 182 1.86 8.15 -6.27
CA GLY A 182 2.61 7.05 -5.63
C GLY A 182 2.96 5.91 -6.57
N GLY A 183 2.35 5.82 -7.76
CA GLY A 183 2.67 4.72 -8.67
C GLY A 183 2.09 4.81 -10.07
N ALA A 184 0.85 5.23 -10.27
CA ALA A 184 0.17 5.16 -11.57
C ALA A 184 0.87 6.01 -12.63
N ALA A 185 1.19 7.27 -12.33
CA ALA A 185 1.91 8.16 -13.26
C ALA A 185 3.28 7.58 -13.64
N LYS A 186 4.00 6.99 -12.67
CA LYS A 186 5.28 6.31 -12.91
C LYS A 186 5.13 5.12 -13.84
N LEU A 187 4.15 4.25 -13.62
CA LEU A 187 3.89 3.11 -14.49
C LEU A 187 3.53 3.54 -15.92
N ARG A 188 2.70 4.56 -16.08
CA ARG A 188 2.37 5.12 -17.39
C ARG A 188 3.60 5.66 -18.12
N SER A 189 4.51 6.33 -17.41
CA SER A 189 5.78 6.81 -17.99
C SER A 189 6.70 5.69 -18.47
N LEU A 190 6.52 4.45 -17.94
CA LEU A 190 7.20 3.24 -18.39
C LEU A 190 6.47 2.53 -19.55
N GLY A 191 5.43 3.14 -20.12
CA GLY A 191 4.63 2.61 -21.20
C GLY A 191 3.69 1.47 -20.79
N VAL A 192 3.33 1.39 -19.51
CA VAL A 192 2.30 0.46 -19.00
C VAL A 192 0.93 1.07 -19.23
N ALA A 193 0.01 0.34 -19.87
CA ALA A 193 -1.36 0.76 -20.10
C ALA A 193 -2.29 -0.44 -20.26
N PRO A 194 -3.52 -0.37 -19.68
CA PRO A 194 -4.01 0.70 -18.81
C PRO A 194 -3.42 0.58 -17.42
N VAL A 195 -3.36 1.71 -16.73
CA VAL A 195 -3.09 1.75 -15.30
C VAL A 195 -4.25 2.46 -14.61
N GLU A 196 -4.95 1.71 -13.76
CA GLU A 196 -6.05 2.21 -12.94
C GLU A 196 -5.53 2.67 -11.57
N VAL A 197 -6.25 3.58 -10.93
CA VAL A 197 -6.02 3.94 -9.54
C VAL A 197 -7.11 3.31 -8.68
N VAL A 198 -6.69 2.43 -7.76
CA VAL A 198 -7.55 1.77 -6.78
C VAL A 198 -6.96 2.03 -5.40
N PRO A 199 -7.43 3.05 -4.68
CA PRO A 199 -6.99 3.31 -3.32
C PRO A 199 -7.32 2.13 -2.39
N LEU A 200 -6.48 1.89 -1.39
CA LEU A 200 -6.84 0.95 -0.31
C LEU A 200 -7.97 1.53 0.54
N GLY A 201 -8.72 0.64 1.16
CA GLY A 201 -9.64 1.01 2.22
C GLY A 201 -8.95 1.17 3.57
N VAL A 202 -9.57 1.95 4.44
CA VAL A 202 -9.23 2.09 5.85
C VAL A 202 -10.47 1.77 6.67
N GLU A 203 -10.28 1.22 7.88
CA GLU A 203 -11.38 0.96 8.83
C GLU A 203 -11.88 2.27 9.47
N LEU A 204 -12.63 3.04 8.69
CA LEU A 204 -13.07 4.39 9.07
C LEU A 204 -13.88 4.43 10.37
N GLY A 205 -14.60 3.34 10.71
CA GLY A 205 -15.37 3.23 11.95
C GLY A 205 -14.49 3.11 13.22
N GLU A 206 -13.23 2.78 13.06
CA GLU A 206 -12.29 2.71 14.20
C GLU A 206 -11.63 4.06 14.51
N PHE A 207 -11.61 4.97 13.54
CA PHE A 207 -10.97 6.29 13.66
C PHE A 207 -12.00 7.41 13.60
N GLY A 208 -11.94 8.33 14.57
CA GLY A 208 -12.83 9.47 14.61
C GLY A 208 -12.44 10.49 15.66
N PRO A 209 -12.81 11.77 15.46
CA PRO A 209 -12.48 12.85 16.41
C PRO A 209 -13.12 12.67 17.79
N GLU A 210 -14.22 11.91 17.89
CA GLU A 210 -14.92 11.58 19.14
C GLU A 210 -14.06 10.75 20.13
N ARG A 211 -12.96 10.15 19.63
CA ARG A 211 -12.00 9.39 20.45
C ARG A 211 -10.96 10.25 21.15
N ARG A 212 -11.07 11.60 21.05
CA ARG A 212 -10.16 12.55 21.69
C ARG A 212 -10.15 12.35 23.20
N ASP A 213 -8.98 12.18 23.78
CA ASP A 213 -8.78 11.94 25.22
C ASP A 213 -8.02 13.12 25.87
N LEU A 214 -8.76 13.98 26.57
CA LEU A 214 -8.19 15.12 27.28
C LEU A 214 -7.31 14.69 28.47
N ARG A 215 -7.55 13.50 29.04
CA ARG A 215 -6.69 12.97 30.11
C ARG A 215 -5.32 12.60 29.57
N LEU A 216 -5.25 12.13 28.33
CA LEU A 216 -3.98 11.85 27.66
C LEU A 216 -3.20 13.16 27.44
N ARG A 217 -3.87 14.24 27.01
CA ARG A 217 -3.25 15.58 26.89
C ARG A 217 -2.71 16.07 28.24
N ALA A 218 -3.52 15.96 29.29
CA ALA A 218 -3.12 16.36 30.63
C ALA A 218 -1.89 15.59 31.16
N LYS A 219 -1.83 14.27 30.91
CA LYS A 219 -0.65 13.45 31.23
C LYS A 219 0.62 13.90 30.49
N LEU A 220 0.45 14.44 29.29
CA LEU A 220 1.54 15.04 28.52
C LEU A 220 1.87 16.47 28.99
N GLY A 221 1.13 17.02 29.95
CA GLY A 221 1.30 18.39 30.44
C GLY A 221 0.93 19.45 29.39
N LEU A 222 -0.05 19.19 28.55
CA LEU A 222 -0.51 20.09 27.50
C LEU A 222 -1.90 20.66 27.82
N THR A 223 -2.05 21.96 27.59
CA THR A 223 -3.34 22.65 27.49
C THR A 223 -3.90 22.59 26.06
N ASP A 224 -5.13 23.06 25.85
CA ASP A 224 -5.73 23.09 24.51
C ASP A 224 -5.10 24.16 23.58
N GLU A 225 -4.35 25.11 24.14
CA GLU A 225 -3.64 26.14 23.40
C GLU A 225 -2.21 25.76 22.99
N GLN A 226 -1.79 24.54 23.33
CA GLN A 226 -0.46 24.01 23.02
C GLN A 226 -0.58 22.87 22.01
N PRO A 227 0.10 22.93 20.86
CA PRO A 227 -0.05 21.89 19.82
C PRO A 227 0.57 20.55 20.24
N LEU A 228 -0.18 19.48 19.99
CA LEU A 228 0.30 18.11 20.02
C LEU A 228 0.50 17.60 18.58
N LEU A 229 1.74 17.49 18.18
CA LEU A 229 2.10 16.88 16.90
C LEU A 229 2.23 15.35 17.06
N ILE A 230 1.84 14.61 16.06
CA ILE A 230 1.96 13.15 16.07
C ILE A 230 2.54 12.63 14.76
N TYR A 231 3.47 11.69 14.91
CA TYR A 231 4.03 10.85 13.85
C TYR A 231 3.70 9.39 14.16
N VAL A 232 3.30 8.63 13.14
CA VAL A 232 3.01 7.20 13.27
C VAL A 232 3.76 6.43 12.19
N GLY A 233 4.66 5.54 12.60
CA GLY A 233 5.42 4.73 11.66
C GLY A 233 6.70 4.15 12.25
N ARG A 234 7.41 3.34 11.44
CA ARG A 234 8.74 2.84 11.82
C ARG A 234 9.72 4.00 11.96
N LEU A 235 10.56 3.94 12.98
CA LEU A 235 11.61 4.95 13.20
C LEU A 235 12.89 4.53 12.44
N ASP A 236 12.84 4.67 11.12
CA ASP A 236 13.93 4.27 10.23
C ASP A 236 14.20 5.31 9.12
N GLY A 237 15.28 5.10 8.38
CA GLY A 237 15.69 6.00 7.31
C GLY A 237 14.73 6.09 6.11
N GLU A 238 13.77 5.17 6.00
CA GLU A 238 12.72 5.21 4.98
C GLU A 238 11.63 6.23 5.35
N LYS A 239 11.16 6.17 6.58
CA LYS A 239 10.06 7.01 7.08
C LYS A 239 10.51 8.41 7.53
N LYS A 240 11.83 8.66 7.59
CA LYS A 240 12.42 9.98 7.89
C LYS A 240 11.91 10.67 9.14
N PRO A 241 11.84 9.97 10.31
CA PRO A 241 11.47 10.63 11.57
C PRO A 241 12.48 11.70 12.00
N ASP A 242 13.73 11.60 11.58
CA ASP A 242 14.79 12.57 11.75
C ASP A 242 14.42 13.95 11.19
N VAL A 243 13.88 14.02 9.98
CA VAL A 243 13.39 15.27 9.36
C VAL A 243 12.22 15.86 10.15
N VAL A 244 11.31 15.01 10.62
CA VAL A 244 10.17 15.44 11.45
C VAL A 244 10.66 16.03 12.79
N VAL A 245 11.60 15.38 13.44
CA VAL A 245 12.21 15.85 14.70
C VAL A 245 12.94 17.18 14.48
N GLU A 246 13.69 17.29 13.41
CA GLU A 246 14.42 18.51 13.05
C GLU A 246 13.44 19.67 12.78
N ALA A 247 12.34 19.43 12.08
CA ALA A 247 11.29 20.42 11.85
C ALA A 247 10.62 20.84 13.18
N PHE A 248 10.30 19.89 14.04
CA PHE A 248 9.70 20.15 15.36
C PHE A 248 10.63 21.04 16.21
N ARG A 249 11.92 20.78 16.26
CA ARG A 249 12.90 21.55 17.03
C ARG A 249 13.07 23.00 16.56
N ARG A 250 12.64 23.32 15.32
CA ARG A 250 12.62 24.69 14.80
C ARG A 250 11.38 25.48 15.21
N LEU A 251 10.38 24.83 15.84
CA LEU A 251 9.22 25.54 16.35
C LEU A 251 9.61 26.40 17.54
N PRO A 252 9.00 27.61 17.72
CA PRO A 252 9.23 28.45 18.88
C PRO A 252 8.94 27.70 20.17
N GLU A 253 9.83 27.75 21.14
CA GLU A 253 9.64 27.08 22.44
C GLU A 253 8.43 27.64 23.20
N ALA A 254 8.17 28.94 23.06
CA ALA A 254 7.00 29.61 23.64
C ALA A 254 5.66 29.03 23.18
N LEU A 255 5.63 28.28 22.06
CA LEU A 255 4.44 27.57 21.58
C LEU A 255 4.03 26.43 22.54
N GLY A 256 4.94 25.94 23.37
CA GLY A 256 4.69 24.85 24.31
C GLY A 256 4.34 23.52 23.62
N ALA A 257 4.67 23.37 22.33
CA ALA A 257 4.33 22.20 21.54
C ALA A 257 5.02 20.92 22.05
N LYS A 258 4.35 19.78 21.86
CA LYS A 258 4.97 18.44 22.01
C LYS A 258 4.85 17.63 20.73
N LEU A 259 5.85 16.76 20.51
CA LEU A 259 5.87 15.78 19.42
C LEU A 259 5.80 14.37 20.00
N VAL A 260 4.83 13.59 19.57
CA VAL A 260 4.72 12.16 19.87
C VAL A 260 5.14 11.35 18.66
N LEU A 261 6.10 10.44 18.83
CA LEU A 261 6.54 9.46 17.84
C LEU A 261 6.05 8.07 18.23
N LEU A 262 5.01 7.58 17.53
CA LEU A 262 4.46 6.24 17.74
C LEU A 262 5.13 5.26 16.78
N GLY A 263 5.94 4.36 17.33
CA GLY A 263 6.63 3.33 16.58
C GLY A 263 7.94 2.91 17.20
N GLU A 264 8.58 1.96 16.55
CA GLU A 264 9.90 1.42 16.89
C GLU A 264 10.80 1.44 15.65
N GLY A 265 12.11 1.40 15.86
CA GLY A 265 13.06 1.34 14.77
C GLY A 265 14.48 1.75 15.17
N PRO A 266 15.44 1.58 14.24
CA PRO A 266 16.86 1.82 14.54
C PRO A 266 17.18 3.26 14.93
N LEU A 267 16.43 4.26 14.47
CA LEU A 267 16.67 5.68 14.80
C LEU A 267 16.14 6.08 16.19
N LYS A 268 15.44 5.20 16.93
CA LYS A 268 14.88 5.53 18.23
C LYS A 268 15.94 5.97 19.24
N ALA A 269 17.06 5.26 19.30
CA ALA A 269 18.15 5.59 20.23
C ALA A 269 18.81 6.95 19.90
N GLU A 270 19.00 7.23 18.61
CA GLU A 270 19.56 8.50 18.12
C GLU A 270 18.62 9.67 18.46
N ILE A 271 17.32 9.53 18.22
CA ILE A 271 16.33 10.55 18.57
C ILE A 271 16.28 10.76 20.09
N ALA A 272 16.33 9.68 20.89
CA ALA A 272 16.37 9.78 22.35
C ALA A 272 17.61 10.54 22.87
N ALA A 273 18.77 10.34 22.23
CA ALA A 273 20.04 11.00 22.57
C ALA A 273 20.00 12.53 22.39
N ILE A 274 19.04 13.07 21.59
CA ILE A 274 18.83 14.52 21.45
C ILE A 274 18.45 15.16 22.81
N GLY A 275 17.81 14.44 23.70
CA GLY A 275 17.45 14.89 25.03
C GLY A 275 16.36 15.96 25.11
N ASP A 276 15.62 16.22 24.02
CA ASP A 276 14.52 17.19 24.01
C ASP A 276 13.28 16.62 24.72
N LYS A 277 12.97 17.14 25.91
CA LYS A 277 11.85 16.69 26.76
C LYS A 277 10.46 16.90 26.13
N ARG A 278 10.38 17.68 25.06
CA ARG A 278 9.13 17.90 24.30
C ARG A 278 8.82 16.74 23.34
N ILE A 279 9.80 15.86 23.09
CA ILE A 279 9.64 14.68 22.24
C ILE A 279 9.32 13.47 23.10
N VAL A 280 8.18 12.85 22.87
CA VAL A 280 7.67 11.69 23.61
C VAL A 280 7.62 10.47 22.68
N MET A 281 8.23 9.38 23.11
CA MET A 281 8.31 8.13 22.33
C MET A 281 7.71 6.97 23.14
N PRO A 282 6.37 6.77 23.10
CA PRO A 282 5.72 5.67 23.82
C PRO A 282 6.09 4.29 23.30
N GLY A 283 6.70 4.22 22.10
CA GLY A 283 7.01 2.98 21.43
C GLY A 283 5.90 2.51 20.51
N TYR A 284 5.88 1.20 20.20
CA TYR A 284 4.85 0.60 19.37
C TYR A 284 3.52 0.49 20.13
N VAL A 285 2.48 1.08 19.56
CA VAL A 285 1.12 1.02 20.12
C VAL A 285 0.41 -0.24 19.62
N LYS A 286 -0.03 -1.07 20.55
CA LYS A 286 -0.76 -2.31 20.25
C LYS A 286 -2.26 -2.03 20.15
N GLY A 287 -2.83 -2.43 19.02
CA GLY A 287 -4.28 -2.36 18.77
C GLY A 287 -4.73 -1.01 18.19
N ARG A 288 -5.72 -1.13 17.32
CA ARG A 288 -6.29 0.01 16.60
C ARG A 288 -7.02 1.02 17.50
N PRO A 289 -7.76 0.60 18.57
CA PRO A 289 -8.42 1.56 19.45
C PRO A 289 -7.45 2.50 20.15
N GLU A 290 -6.30 2.00 20.57
CA GLU A 290 -5.28 2.84 21.22
C GLU A 290 -4.62 3.80 20.21
N LEU A 291 -4.33 3.34 19.00
CA LEU A 291 -3.84 4.20 17.92
C LEU A 291 -4.86 5.31 17.59
N ALA A 292 -6.13 4.96 17.47
CA ALA A 292 -7.21 5.91 17.19
C ALA A 292 -7.33 6.97 18.29
N ARG A 293 -7.18 6.57 19.56
CA ARG A 293 -7.15 7.47 20.71
C ARG A 293 -6.00 8.49 20.62
N TRP A 294 -4.80 8.02 20.30
CA TRP A 294 -3.64 8.90 20.09
C TRP A 294 -3.84 9.88 18.95
N LEU A 295 -4.29 9.38 17.79
CA LEU A 295 -4.55 10.22 16.62
C LEU A 295 -5.63 11.26 16.92
N ALA A 296 -6.77 10.89 17.46
CA ALA A 296 -7.84 11.82 17.79
C ALA A 296 -7.43 12.89 18.81
N THR A 297 -6.47 12.55 19.71
CA THR A 297 -5.99 13.45 20.76
C THR A 297 -5.00 14.49 20.26
N ALA A 298 -4.30 14.19 19.16
CA ALA A 298 -3.35 15.11 18.54
C ALA A 298 -4.04 16.27 17.79
N ASP A 299 -3.24 17.21 17.32
CA ASP A 299 -3.70 18.39 16.58
C ASP A 299 -3.19 18.43 15.15
N VAL A 300 -1.97 17.91 14.89
CA VAL A 300 -1.36 17.86 13.55
C VAL A 300 -0.63 16.52 13.36
N TYR A 301 -0.94 15.83 12.28
CA TYR A 301 -0.16 14.68 11.84
C TYR A 301 1.02 15.13 10.99
N VAL A 302 2.23 14.58 11.24
CA VAL A 302 3.44 14.96 10.54
C VAL A 302 4.14 13.73 9.92
N SER A 303 4.57 13.82 8.66
CA SER A 303 5.29 12.75 7.96
C SER A 303 6.25 13.31 6.92
N ALA A 304 7.45 12.74 6.85
CA ALA A 304 8.48 13.14 5.88
C ALA A 304 8.81 12.04 4.85
N MET A 305 8.00 10.99 4.76
CA MET A 305 8.19 9.91 3.80
C MET A 305 7.86 10.34 2.38
N ALA A 306 8.84 10.27 1.48
CA ALA A 306 8.69 10.66 0.07
C ALA A 306 8.10 9.54 -0.82
N ASP A 307 8.38 8.28 -0.49
CA ASP A 307 8.01 7.13 -1.35
C ASP A 307 6.74 6.42 -0.85
N GLU A 308 5.80 7.18 -0.32
CA GLU A 308 4.52 6.63 0.10
C GLU A 308 3.70 6.21 -1.13
N THR A 309 3.22 4.96 -1.14
CA THR A 309 2.39 4.43 -2.25
C THR A 309 0.90 4.63 -2.02
N PHE A 310 0.46 4.65 -0.76
CA PHE A 310 -0.94 4.92 -0.39
C PHE A 310 -1.07 5.89 0.78
N GLY A 311 -0.37 5.62 1.90
CA GLY A 311 -0.45 6.42 3.11
C GLY A 311 -1.59 6.00 4.06
N VAL A 312 -1.64 4.74 4.46
CA VAL A 312 -2.65 4.25 5.42
C VAL A 312 -2.70 5.13 6.67
N SER A 313 -1.56 5.40 7.29
CA SER A 313 -1.49 6.23 8.50
C SER A 313 -1.92 7.69 8.28
N ILE A 314 -1.77 8.21 7.06
CA ILE A 314 -2.24 9.55 6.67
C ILE A 314 -3.77 9.56 6.65
N VAL A 315 -4.38 8.55 6.02
CA VAL A 315 -5.85 8.43 5.96
C VAL A 315 -6.43 8.16 7.35
N GLU A 316 -5.79 7.33 8.18
CA GLU A 316 -6.18 7.10 9.58
C GLU A 316 -6.12 8.40 10.42
N ALA A 317 -5.10 9.21 10.21
CA ALA A 317 -4.97 10.51 10.85
C ALA A 317 -6.09 11.47 10.39
N GLN A 318 -6.32 11.59 9.09
CA GLN A 318 -7.40 12.39 8.54
C GLN A 318 -8.78 11.89 8.99
N ALA A 319 -8.99 10.56 9.07
CA ALA A 319 -10.20 9.97 9.63
C ALA A 319 -10.42 10.34 11.10
N SER A 320 -9.36 10.57 11.85
CA SER A 320 -9.41 11.10 13.22
C SER A 320 -9.56 12.63 13.27
N GLY A 321 -9.74 13.28 12.13
CA GLY A 321 -9.86 14.74 12.01
C GLY A 321 -8.53 15.47 12.11
N LEU A 322 -7.39 14.84 11.81
CA LEU A 322 -6.10 15.51 11.86
C LEU A 322 -5.73 16.11 10.49
N PRO A 323 -5.41 17.42 10.43
CA PRO A 323 -4.70 17.99 9.31
C PRO A 323 -3.30 17.39 9.21
N VAL A 324 -2.77 17.32 7.98
CA VAL A 324 -1.50 16.67 7.68
C VAL A 324 -0.47 17.68 7.22
N VAL A 325 0.72 17.63 7.81
CA VAL A 325 1.89 18.32 7.27
C VAL A 325 2.87 17.26 6.77
N GLY A 326 3.19 17.35 5.48
CA GLY A 326 3.99 16.34 4.81
C GLY A 326 4.91 16.91 3.73
N VAL A 327 5.40 16.00 2.89
CA VAL A 327 6.28 16.32 1.77
C VAL A 327 5.53 16.18 0.43
N ALA A 328 5.84 17.02 -0.55
CA ALA A 328 5.23 17.01 -1.88
C ALA A 328 5.83 15.88 -2.73
N ALA A 329 5.59 14.62 -2.32
CA ALA A 329 6.08 13.44 -3.02
C ALA A 329 5.14 12.24 -2.82
N GLY A 330 5.19 11.29 -3.74
CA GLY A 330 4.43 10.05 -3.68
C GLY A 330 2.94 10.28 -3.46
N ALA A 331 2.28 9.33 -2.80
CA ALA A 331 0.86 9.40 -2.50
C ALA A 331 0.46 10.56 -1.55
N MET A 332 1.42 11.20 -0.89
CA MET A 332 1.14 12.37 -0.06
C MET A 332 0.45 13.47 -0.87
N ILE A 333 0.86 13.67 -2.14
CA ILE A 333 0.26 14.65 -3.07
C ILE A 333 -1.22 14.32 -3.33
N ASP A 334 -1.57 13.03 -3.37
CA ASP A 334 -2.95 12.58 -3.62
C ASP A 334 -3.84 12.64 -2.35
N ARG A 335 -3.25 12.76 -1.17
CA ARG A 335 -3.95 12.68 0.13
C ARG A 335 -4.11 14.02 0.81
N VAL A 336 -3.26 14.98 0.49
CA VAL A 336 -3.21 16.26 1.21
C VAL A 336 -3.42 17.41 0.23
N THR A 337 -4.46 18.17 0.48
CA THR A 337 -4.80 19.41 -0.24
C THR A 337 -4.62 20.61 0.71
N ASP A 338 -4.72 21.83 0.19
CA ASP A 338 -4.67 23.03 1.03
C ASP A 338 -5.81 23.13 2.04
N ALA A 339 -6.93 22.44 1.80
CA ALA A 339 -8.01 22.33 2.78
C ALA A 339 -7.72 21.34 3.91
N THR A 340 -6.84 20.37 3.69
CA THR A 340 -6.60 19.24 4.64
C THR A 340 -5.21 19.25 5.26
N GLY A 341 -4.35 20.20 4.86
CA GLY A 341 -2.99 20.27 5.37
C GLY A 341 -2.05 21.11 4.51
N ARG A 342 -0.73 20.86 4.65
CA ARG A 342 0.31 21.55 3.85
C ARG A 342 1.40 20.58 3.47
N LEU A 343 1.89 20.71 2.25
CA LEU A 343 3.05 19.98 1.74
C LEU A 343 4.23 20.91 1.52
N GLY A 344 5.44 20.40 1.73
CA GLY A 344 6.70 21.10 1.50
C GLY A 344 7.67 20.25 0.68
N PRO A 345 8.83 20.78 0.29
CA PRO A 345 9.88 20.02 -0.38
C PRO A 345 10.37 18.83 0.46
N VAL A 346 10.79 17.78 -0.23
CA VAL A 346 11.39 16.60 0.43
C VAL A 346 12.69 16.99 1.11
N GLY A 347 12.85 16.61 2.38
CA GLY A 347 14.06 16.83 3.16
C GLY A 347 14.28 18.28 3.61
N ASP A 348 13.25 19.13 3.60
CA ASP A 348 13.32 20.51 4.11
C ASP A 348 12.58 20.66 5.44
N PRO A 349 13.25 20.50 6.58
CA PRO A 349 12.64 20.65 7.90
C PRO A 349 12.22 22.10 8.20
N SER A 350 12.81 23.12 7.54
CA SER A 350 12.46 24.51 7.77
C SER A 350 11.09 24.85 7.18
N VAL A 351 10.83 24.42 5.94
CA VAL A 351 9.52 24.55 5.32
C VAL A 351 8.48 23.72 6.05
N MET A 352 8.83 22.51 6.50
CA MET A 352 7.93 21.67 7.30
C MET A 352 7.53 22.38 8.61
N ALA A 353 8.46 22.99 9.33
CA ALA A 353 8.18 23.77 10.54
C ALA A 353 7.26 24.96 10.25
N ALA A 354 7.51 25.71 9.17
CA ALA A 354 6.64 26.81 8.74
C ALA A 354 5.24 26.32 8.40
N ASN A 355 5.10 25.17 7.75
CA ASN A 355 3.82 24.56 7.42
C ASN A 355 3.07 24.09 8.67
N ILE A 356 3.75 23.55 9.68
CA ILE A 356 3.16 23.21 10.97
C ILE A 356 2.52 24.46 11.61
N LEU A 357 3.25 25.58 11.64
CA LEU A 357 2.73 26.85 12.18
C LEU A 357 1.54 27.38 11.36
N LYS A 358 1.58 27.28 10.04
CA LYS A 358 0.44 27.68 9.19
C LYS A 358 -0.81 26.86 9.50
N VAL A 359 -0.69 25.54 9.61
CA VAL A 359 -1.78 24.62 9.94
C VAL A 359 -2.31 24.89 11.34
N TRP A 360 -1.43 25.08 12.32
CA TRP A 360 -1.84 25.39 13.70
C TRP A 360 -2.61 26.71 13.83
N ASN A 361 -2.23 27.72 13.05
CA ASN A 361 -2.85 29.06 13.05
C ASN A 361 -4.06 29.19 12.10
N SER A 362 -4.42 28.13 11.35
CA SER A 362 -5.64 28.13 10.52
C SER A 362 -6.89 27.90 11.38
N ASP A 363 -8.07 28.01 10.76
CA ASP A 363 -9.30 27.59 11.44
C ASP A 363 -9.24 26.09 11.72
N ARG A 364 -9.04 25.76 13.00
CA ARG A 364 -8.86 24.37 13.44
C ARG A 364 -10.12 23.52 13.25
N ALA A 365 -11.29 24.10 13.32
CA ALA A 365 -12.54 23.36 13.11
C ALA A 365 -12.71 23.02 11.63
N GLU A 366 -12.55 24.00 10.76
CA GLU A 366 -12.68 23.83 9.31
C GLU A 366 -11.69 22.84 8.73
N ILE A 367 -10.39 22.95 9.06
CA ILE A 367 -9.36 22.06 8.53
C ILE A 367 -9.51 20.63 9.05
N ARG A 368 -9.99 20.43 10.27
CA ARG A 368 -10.27 19.11 10.87
C ARG A 368 -11.46 18.44 10.20
N GLU A 369 -12.53 19.20 9.92
CA GLU A 369 -13.70 18.72 9.20
C GLU A 369 -13.34 18.33 7.77
N ALA A 370 -12.58 19.16 7.06
CA ALA A 370 -12.10 18.89 5.72
C ALA A 370 -11.21 17.64 5.67
N ALA A 371 -10.30 17.47 6.64
CA ALA A 371 -9.49 16.28 6.76
C ALA A 371 -10.34 15.01 6.94
N ARG A 372 -11.33 15.04 7.83
CA ARG A 372 -12.27 13.94 8.05
C ARG A 372 -13.07 13.62 6.79
N ALA A 373 -13.63 14.62 6.12
CA ALA A 373 -14.40 14.46 4.88
C ALA A 373 -13.55 13.82 3.77
N ASN A 374 -12.28 14.22 3.65
CA ASN A 374 -11.34 13.61 2.70
C ASN A 374 -11.10 12.12 3.01
N ALA A 375 -10.92 11.75 4.27
CA ALA A 375 -10.68 10.36 4.65
C ALA A 375 -11.87 9.44 4.35
N LEU A 376 -13.11 9.93 4.43
CA LEU A 376 -14.32 9.14 4.20
C LEU A 376 -14.42 8.55 2.78
N GLN A 377 -13.66 9.08 1.82
CA GLN A 377 -13.59 8.55 0.45
C GLN A 377 -12.81 7.23 0.37
N PHE A 378 -12.02 6.88 1.39
CA PHE A 378 -11.13 5.71 1.41
C PHE A 378 -11.71 4.56 2.24
N SER A 379 -12.95 4.16 1.96
CA SER A 379 -13.55 2.97 2.56
C SER A 379 -13.12 1.69 1.84
N TRP A 380 -13.21 0.53 2.52
CA TRP A 380 -13.02 -0.77 1.88
C TRP A 380 -14.06 -1.03 0.80
N ASP A 381 -15.30 -0.59 1.00
CA ASP A 381 -16.38 -0.76 0.01
C ASP A 381 -16.04 0.00 -1.27
N SER A 382 -15.61 1.27 -1.19
CA SER A 382 -15.19 2.05 -2.35
C SER A 382 -13.99 1.42 -3.06
N SER A 383 -13.04 0.85 -2.31
CA SER A 383 -11.88 0.13 -2.87
C SER A 383 -12.32 -1.12 -3.64
N MET A 384 -13.20 -1.92 -3.07
CA MET A 384 -13.73 -3.13 -3.71
C MET A 384 -14.63 -2.80 -4.90
N GLU A 385 -15.47 -1.78 -4.81
CA GLU A 385 -16.27 -1.29 -5.93
C GLU A 385 -15.39 -0.87 -7.12
N ALA A 386 -14.32 -0.13 -6.88
CA ALA A 386 -13.37 0.23 -7.93
C ALA A 386 -12.69 -1.00 -8.56
N LEU A 387 -12.29 -1.97 -7.74
CA LEU A 387 -11.62 -3.18 -8.18
C LEU A 387 -12.55 -4.06 -9.03
N PHE A 388 -13.72 -4.40 -8.49
CA PHE A 388 -14.69 -5.31 -9.12
C PHE A 388 -15.54 -4.64 -10.20
N GLY A 389 -15.77 -3.32 -10.10
CA GLY A 389 -16.56 -2.56 -11.07
C GLY A 389 -15.76 -2.05 -12.27
N ARG A 390 -14.43 -1.88 -12.16
CA ARG A 390 -13.59 -1.31 -13.22
C ARG A 390 -12.43 -2.20 -13.62
N VAL A 391 -11.55 -2.56 -12.67
CA VAL A 391 -10.28 -3.25 -12.97
C VAL A 391 -10.51 -4.67 -13.49
N TYR A 392 -11.34 -5.46 -12.81
CA TYR A 392 -11.62 -6.85 -13.19
C TYR A 392 -12.39 -6.96 -14.51
N PRO A 393 -13.46 -6.18 -14.75
CA PRO A 393 -14.13 -6.16 -16.05
C PRO A 393 -13.20 -5.79 -17.20
N ALA A 394 -12.37 -4.75 -17.03
CA ALA A 394 -11.39 -4.33 -18.03
C ALA A 394 -10.36 -5.45 -18.33
N ALA A 395 -9.89 -6.17 -17.32
CA ALA A 395 -8.96 -7.28 -17.50
C ALA A 395 -9.61 -8.44 -18.29
N PHE A 396 -10.87 -8.77 -18.00
CA PHE A 396 -11.60 -9.80 -18.75
C PHE A 396 -11.90 -9.38 -20.21
N GLU A 397 -12.16 -8.11 -20.44
CA GLU A 397 -12.34 -7.59 -21.81
C GLU A 397 -11.06 -7.68 -22.62
N ARG A 398 -9.93 -7.24 -22.09
CA ARG A 398 -8.63 -7.37 -22.76
C ARG A 398 -8.21 -8.82 -22.98
N ARG A 399 -8.52 -9.70 -22.03
CA ARG A 399 -8.35 -11.13 -22.25
C ARG A 399 -9.09 -11.58 -23.52
N ARG A 400 -10.38 -11.18 -23.67
CA ARG A 400 -11.19 -11.51 -24.86
C ARG A 400 -10.60 -10.93 -26.14
N GLU A 401 -10.15 -9.68 -26.13
CA GLU A 401 -9.49 -9.02 -27.25
C GLU A 401 -8.21 -9.76 -27.67
N ARG A 402 -7.38 -10.13 -26.70
CA ARG A 402 -6.17 -10.93 -26.94
C ARG A 402 -6.48 -12.26 -27.60
N GLN A 403 -7.53 -12.95 -27.17
CA GLN A 403 -7.95 -14.22 -27.77
C GLN A 403 -8.44 -14.05 -29.22
N ARG A 404 -9.23 -13.01 -29.49
CA ARG A 404 -9.66 -12.68 -30.87
C ARG A 404 -8.47 -12.37 -31.78
N GLY A 405 -7.47 -11.65 -31.28
CA GLY A 405 -6.24 -11.37 -32.03
C GLY A 405 -5.44 -12.62 -32.34
N LEU A 406 -5.38 -13.60 -31.45
CA LEU A 406 -4.71 -14.89 -31.65
C LEU A 406 -5.45 -15.76 -32.71
N THR A 407 -6.79 -15.80 -32.62
CA THR A 407 -7.62 -16.54 -33.60
C THR A 407 -7.57 -15.88 -34.97
N GLY A 408 -7.62 -14.56 -35.07
CA GLY A 408 -7.50 -13.84 -36.34
C GLY A 408 -6.13 -14.04 -37.02
N ALA A 409 -5.04 -14.05 -36.26
CA ALA A 409 -3.70 -14.31 -36.77
C ALA A 409 -3.53 -15.78 -37.24
N ALA A 410 -4.15 -16.74 -36.56
CA ALA A 410 -4.11 -18.15 -36.96
C ALA A 410 -4.91 -18.40 -38.22
N VAL A 411 -6.03 -17.72 -38.46
CA VAL A 411 -6.83 -17.80 -39.69
C VAL A 411 -6.15 -17.11 -40.87
N ALA A 412 -5.39 -16.04 -40.64
CA ALA A 412 -4.65 -15.34 -41.69
C ALA A 412 -3.35 -16.07 -42.11
N ALA A 413 -2.89 -17.05 -41.36
CA ALA A 413 -1.68 -17.84 -41.62
C ALA A 413 -1.97 -19.19 -42.31
N VAL A 414 -3.24 -19.50 -42.58
CA VAL A 414 -3.73 -20.66 -43.38
C VAL A 414 -4.19 -20.22 -44.76
#